data_72165a4424f06a35a3bc116b7c73a264
#
_entry.id   72165a4424f06a35a3bc116b7c73a264
#
_cell.length_a   1.000
_cell.length_b   1.000
_cell.length_c   1.000
_cell.angle_alpha   90.00
_cell.angle_beta   90.00
_cell.angle_gamma   90.00
#
_symmetry.space_group_name_H-M   'P 1'
#
loop_
_entity.id
_entity.type
_entity.pdbx_description
1 polymer ?
#
loop_
_entity_poly.entity_id
_entity_poly.type
_entity_poly.pdbx_seq_one_letter_code
_entity_poly.pdbx_strand_id
1 'polypeptide(L)'
;MKFLLTAINAKFIHSNPAIYSLRAGVGEKLQPYVELAEFTINESLESILEGIWKRQPKVIGFSCYIWNWKLIREILTELPKILPDTEIWLGGPEVTYDGPGLLREFPQVTGIMVGEGEVTFREVLEQYLREAETAGQSEQQPESDSTEQQVADRRGTVAGKSVVERFGQI
;
A
#
# COMPACT_ATOMS: atom_id res chain seq x y z
N MET A 1 -6.86 -6.77 -9.93
CA MET A 1 -6.38 -6.03 -8.74
C MET A 1 -5.42 -4.93 -9.20
N LYS A 2 -5.45 -3.74 -8.60
CA LYS A 2 -4.50 -2.64 -8.88
C LYS A 2 -3.77 -2.25 -7.61
N PHE A 3 -2.46 -2.16 -7.69
CA PHE A 3 -1.59 -1.58 -6.69
C PHE A 3 -1.15 -0.19 -7.18
N LEU A 4 -1.50 0.87 -6.46
CA LEU A 4 -1.16 2.24 -6.81
C LEU A 4 0.07 2.68 -6.01
N LEU A 5 1.20 2.90 -6.66
CA LEU A 5 2.36 3.55 -6.06
C LEU A 5 2.24 5.06 -6.22
N THR A 6 2.23 5.77 -5.12
CA THR A 6 1.96 7.21 -5.07
C THR A 6 3.16 7.98 -4.53
N ALA A 7 3.59 8.98 -5.28
CA ALA A 7 4.58 9.95 -4.86
C ALA A 7 3.97 11.35 -4.77
N ILE A 8 4.38 12.12 -3.76
CA ILE A 8 4.06 13.55 -3.63
C ILE A 8 5.38 14.31 -3.65
N ASN A 9 5.65 14.94 -4.79
CA ASN A 9 6.92 15.56 -5.09
C ASN A 9 7.02 16.98 -4.51
N ALA A 10 8.23 17.39 -4.15
CA ALA A 10 8.47 18.75 -3.66
C ALA A 10 8.27 19.82 -4.75
N LYS A 11 8.44 19.45 -6.03
CA LYS A 11 8.28 20.35 -7.19
C LYS A 11 7.71 19.57 -8.38
N PHE A 12 6.98 20.29 -9.24
CA PHE A 12 6.34 19.75 -10.44
C PHE A 12 7.31 19.10 -11.44
N ILE A 13 8.56 19.56 -11.49
CA ILE A 13 9.59 19.12 -12.46
C ILE A 13 10.41 17.92 -11.97
N HIS A 14 10.14 17.41 -10.77
CA HIS A 14 10.87 16.28 -10.21
C HIS A 14 9.97 15.05 -10.15
N SER A 15 10.34 14.01 -10.88
CA SER A 15 9.77 12.67 -10.68
C SER A 15 10.42 12.00 -9.47
N ASN A 16 9.68 11.14 -8.82
CA ASN A 16 10.20 10.35 -7.70
C ASN A 16 10.78 9.02 -8.22
N PRO A 17 12.12 8.87 -8.26
CA PRO A 17 12.75 7.66 -8.79
C PRO A 17 12.31 6.38 -8.06
N ALA A 18 11.96 6.46 -6.76
CA ALA A 18 11.63 5.29 -5.97
C ALA A 18 10.42 4.53 -6.52
N ILE A 19 9.31 5.20 -6.86
CA ILE A 19 8.13 4.51 -7.38
C ILE A 19 8.38 3.86 -8.75
N TYR A 20 9.26 4.44 -9.57
CA TYR A 20 9.66 3.86 -10.85
C TYR A 20 10.57 2.65 -10.65
N SER A 21 11.53 2.73 -9.70
CA SER A 21 12.41 1.63 -9.32
C SER A 21 11.61 0.44 -8.78
N LEU A 22 10.67 0.68 -7.87
CA LEU A 22 9.76 -0.34 -7.36
C LEU A 22 8.98 -1.03 -8.49
N ARG A 23 8.39 -0.25 -9.40
CA ARG A 23 7.67 -0.81 -10.55
C ARG A 23 8.57 -1.58 -11.50
N ALA A 24 9.79 -1.12 -11.75
CA ALA A 24 10.76 -1.83 -12.56
C ALA A 24 11.22 -3.14 -11.88
N GLY A 25 11.43 -3.11 -10.57
CA GLY A 25 11.90 -4.23 -9.75
C GLY A 25 10.95 -5.43 -9.69
N VAL A 26 9.64 -5.23 -9.90
CA VAL A 26 8.70 -6.36 -9.94
C VAL A 26 8.80 -7.20 -11.21
N GLY A 27 9.48 -6.72 -12.25
CA GLY A 27 9.63 -7.40 -13.53
C GLY A 27 8.41 -7.27 -14.46
N GLU A 28 8.62 -7.54 -15.74
CA GLU A 28 7.63 -7.28 -16.81
C GLU A 28 6.26 -7.93 -16.57
N LYS A 29 6.24 -9.14 -16.01
CA LYS A 29 5.00 -9.91 -15.77
C LYS A 29 4.09 -9.24 -14.72
N LEU A 30 4.66 -8.57 -13.73
CA LEU A 30 3.91 -7.97 -12.63
C LEU A 30 3.64 -6.47 -12.82
N GLN A 31 4.39 -5.81 -13.70
CA GLN A 31 4.19 -4.38 -13.99
C GLN A 31 2.76 -3.98 -14.36
N PRO A 32 1.96 -4.80 -15.09
CA PRO A 32 0.58 -4.45 -15.41
C PRO A 32 -0.34 -4.28 -14.19
N TYR A 33 0.04 -4.84 -13.04
CA TYR A 33 -0.71 -4.71 -11.79
C TYR A 33 -0.31 -3.46 -10.99
N VAL A 34 0.73 -2.74 -11.43
CA VAL A 34 1.27 -1.57 -10.73
C VAL A 34 1.00 -0.30 -11.54
N GLU A 35 0.18 0.58 -10.98
CA GLU A 35 -0.06 1.93 -11.51
C GLU A 35 0.78 2.94 -10.72
N LEU A 36 1.27 3.99 -11.38
CA LEU A 36 1.99 5.08 -10.74
C LEU A 36 1.13 6.34 -10.73
N ALA A 37 1.14 7.06 -9.62
CA ALA A 37 0.55 8.39 -9.51
C ALA A 37 1.56 9.35 -8.90
N GLU A 38 1.74 10.49 -9.54
CA GLU A 38 2.58 11.57 -9.02
C GLU A 38 1.73 12.82 -8.81
N PHE A 39 1.90 13.41 -7.64
CA PHE A 39 1.32 14.68 -7.21
C PHE A 39 2.44 15.59 -6.71
N THR A 40 2.09 16.80 -6.34
CA THR A 40 3.04 17.74 -5.73
C THR A 40 2.51 18.28 -4.41
N ILE A 41 3.40 18.73 -3.53
CA ILE A 41 3.03 19.39 -2.27
C ILE A 41 2.28 20.71 -2.48
N ASN A 42 2.24 21.23 -3.72
CA ASN A 42 1.51 22.45 -4.08
C ASN A 42 0.06 22.20 -4.50
N GLU A 43 -0.32 20.94 -4.66
CA GLU A 43 -1.71 20.57 -4.92
C GLU A 43 -2.52 20.56 -3.61
N SER A 44 -3.80 20.85 -3.69
CA SER A 44 -4.68 20.75 -2.52
C SER A 44 -4.90 19.30 -2.12
N LEU A 45 -5.15 19.05 -0.84
CA LEU A 45 -5.49 17.74 -0.31
C LEU A 45 -6.64 17.11 -1.09
N GLU A 46 -7.69 17.91 -1.38
CA GLU A 46 -8.88 17.45 -2.10
C GLU A 46 -8.54 17.00 -3.53
N SER A 47 -7.65 17.73 -4.24
CA SER A 47 -7.20 17.37 -5.58
C SER A 47 -6.47 16.03 -5.59
N ILE A 48 -5.58 15.82 -4.61
CA ILE A 48 -4.85 14.57 -4.45
C ILE A 48 -5.79 13.41 -4.13
N LEU A 49 -6.70 13.60 -3.18
CA LEU A 49 -7.70 12.60 -2.80
C LEU A 49 -8.62 12.25 -3.98
N GLU A 50 -9.07 13.23 -4.75
CA GLU A 50 -9.85 13.03 -5.97
C GLU A 50 -9.06 12.21 -7.01
N GLY A 51 -7.78 12.55 -7.19
CA GLY A 51 -6.88 11.83 -8.10
C GLY A 51 -6.68 10.36 -7.71
N ILE A 52 -6.58 10.07 -6.42
CA ILE A 52 -6.50 8.70 -5.87
C ILE A 52 -7.85 8.00 -6.03
N TRP A 53 -8.95 8.66 -5.65
CA TRP A 53 -10.31 8.11 -5.72
C TRP A 53 -10.71 7.69 -7.14
N LYS A 54 -10.38 8.48 -8.15
CA LYS A 54 -10.65 8.15 -9.56
C LYS A 54 -9.97 6.85 -10.02
N ARG A 55 -8.88 6.45 -9.38
CA ARG A 55 -8.13 5.21 -9.71
C ARG A 55 -8.66 3.98 -9.02
N GLN A 56 -9.45 4.12 -7.95
CA GLN A 56 -10.04 3.02 -7.17
C GLN A 56 -9.02 1.90 -6.87
N PRO A 57 -7.88 2.20 -6.22
CA PRO A 57 -6.87 1.19 -5.95
C PRO A 57 -7.36 0.21 -4.88
N LYS A 58 -7.04 -1.07 -5.03
CA LYS A 58 -7.21 -2.06 -3.95
C LYS A 58 -6.15 -1.87 -2.88
N VAL A 59 -4.93 -1.57 -3.31
CA VAL A 59 -3.79 -1.30 -2.42
C VAL A 59 -3.10 -0.03 -2.89
N ILE A 60 -2.72 0.85 -1.95
CA ILE A 60 -1.98 2.07 -2.23
C ILE A 60 -0.68 2.10 -1.41
N GLY A 61 0.43 2.44 -2.05
CA GLY A 61 1.72 2.67 -1.41
C GLY A 61 2.15 4.11 -1.52
N PHE A 62 2.53 4.73 -0.41
CA PHE A 62 3.05 6.10 -0.37
C PHE A 62 4.56 6.13 -0.17
N SER A 63 5.23 6.96 -0.96
CA SER A 63 6.66 7.27 -0.83
C SER A 63 6.83 8.46 0.13
N CYS A 64 7.30 8.19 1.36
CA CYS A 64 7.32 9.13 2.49
C CYS A 64 8.70 9.76 2.67
N TYR A 65 8.73 11.08 2.57
CA TYR A 65 9.91 11.92 2.76
C TYR A 65 9.57 13.12 3.66
N ILE A 66 10.57 13.74 4.25
CA ILE A 66 10.42 14.88 5.16
C ILE A 66 9.56 16.01 4.57
N TRP A 67 9.64 16.26 3.27
CA TRP A 67 8.91 17.37 2.63
C TRP A 67 7.43 17.07 2.38
N ASN A 68 7.02 15.80 2.28
CA ASN A 68 5.63 15.42 2.02
C ASN A 68 4.94 14.77 3.22
N TRP A 69 5.67 14.47 4.30
CA TRP A 69 5.15 13.72 5.42
C TRP A 69 3.92 14.35 6.07
N LYS A 70 3.94 15.68 6.25
CA LYS A 70 2.77 16.39 6.80
C LYS A 70 1.52 16.14 5.96
N LEU A 71 1.62 16.28 4.64
CA LEU A 71 0.50 16.09 3.72
C LEU A 71 0.04 14.62 3.67
N ILE A 72 1.00 13.67 3.71
CA ILE A 72 0.67 12.25 3.79
C ILE A 72 -0.14 11.94 5.06
N ARG A 73 0.20 12.48 6.22
CA ARG A 73 -0.58 12.30 7.46
C ARG A 73 -2.02 12.81 7.32
N GLU A 74 -2.23 13.91 6.64
CA GLU A 74 -3.57 14.43 6.33
C GLU A 74 -4.32 13.46 5.40
N ILE A 75 -3.65 12.95 4.36
CA ILE A 75 -4.22 11.93 3.46
C ILE A 75 -4.57 10.66 4.22
N LEU A 76 -3.72 10.15 5.11
CA LEU A 76 -3.99 8.96 5.93
C LEU A 76 -5.24 9.11 6.80
N THR A 77 -5.58 10.34 7.20
CA THR A 77 -6.78 10.63 7.98
C THR A 77 -8.04 10.66 7.13
N GLU A 78 -7.95 11.17 5.90
CA GLU A 78 -9.11 11.40 5.03
C GLU A 78 -9.39 10.24 4.07
N LEU A 79 -8.34 9.57 3.58
CA LEU A 79 -8.45 8.51 2.58
C LEU A 79 -9.39 7.36 2.99
N PRO A 80 -9.35 6.83 4.23
CA PRO A 80 -10.25 5.75 4.65
C PRO A 80 -11.73 6.13 4.65
N LYS A 81 -12.05 7.42 4.68
CA LYS A 81 -13.43 7.91 4.63
C LYS A 81 -14.03 7.79 3.23
N ILE A 82 -13.19 7.86 2.20
CA ILE A 82 -13.62 7.82 0.79
C ILE A 82 -13.29 6.49 0.11
N LEU A 83 -12.30 5.76 0.60
CA LEU A 83 -11.86 4.45 0.13
C LEU A 83 -11.62 3.50 1.31
N PRO A 84 -12.68 3.07 2.03
CA PRO A 84 -12.57 2.30 3.27
C PRO A 84 -11.95 0.91 3.09
N ASP A 85 -12.05 0.33 1.88
CA ASP A 85 -11.56 -1.01 1.58
C ASP A 85 -10.16 -1.00 0.94
N THR A 86 -9.54 0.18 0.82
CA THR A 86 -8.19 0.32 0.27
C THR A 86 -7.15 0.08 1.36
N GLU A 87 -6.26 -0.86 1.13
CA GLU A 87 -5.15 -1.14 2.03
C GLU A 87 -3.99 -0.17 1.79
N ILE A 88 -3.41 0.35 2.87
CA ILE A 88 -2.44 1.44 2.82
C ILE A 88 -1.07 0.95 3.28
N TRP A 89 -0.07 1.14 2.42
CA TRP A 89 1.33 0.85 2.69
C TRP A 89 2.17 2.13 2.66
N LEU A 90 3.15 2.19 3.54
CA LEU A 90 4.10 3.29 3.59
C LEU A 90 5.52 2.78 3.31
N GLY A 91 6.35 3.61 2.69
CA GLY A 91 7.77 3.34 2.48
C GLY A 91 8.55 4.64 2.35
N GLY A 92 9.87 4.53 2.45
CA GLY A 92 10.75 5.69 2.36
C GLY A 92 11.39 6.09 3.69
N PRO A 93 12.34 7.03 3.65
CA PRO A 93 13.19 7.33 4.81
C PRO A 93 12.43 7.88 6.03
N GLU A 94 11.33 8.59 5.83
CA GLU A 94 10.59 9.24 6.92
C GLU A 94 9.88 8.24 7.85
N VAL A 95 9.54 7.04 7.34
CA VAL A 95 8.77 6.03 8.09
C VAL A 95 9.62 4.84 8.55
N THR A 96 10.91 4.84 8.20
CA THR A 96 11.80 3.71 8.45
C THR A 96 12.16 3.55 9.94
N TYR A 97 12.29 4.66 10.68
CA TYR A 97 12.88 4.65 12.02
C TYR A 97 11.91 4.30 13.15
N ASP A 98 10.61 4.59 13.00
CA ASP A 98 9.59 4.31 14.02
C ASP A 98 8.34 3.64 13.43
N GLY A 99 8.56 2.59 12.66
CA GLY A 99 7.45 1.83 12.06
C GLY A 99 6.40 1.37 13.08
N PRO A 100 6.78 0.74 14.22
CA PRO A 100 5.81 0.34 15.23
C PRO A 100 5.03 1.50 15.86
N GLY A 101 5.65 2.66 16.05
CA GLY A 101 4.98 3.87 16.55
C GLY A 101 3.96 4.38 15.55
N LEU A 102 4.35 4.46 14.28
CA LEU A 102 3.47 4.90 13.20
C LEU A 102 2.27 3.97 12.99
N LEU A 103 2.44 2.65 13.08
CA LEU A 103 1.34 1.69 12.96
C LEU A 103 0.35 1.81 14.14
N ARG A 104 0.81 2.23 15.32
CA ARG A 104 -0.09 2.54 16.45
C ARG A 104 -0.82 3.85 16.27
N GLU A 105 -0.14 4.87 15.73
CA GLU A 105 -0.72 6.19 15.46
C GLU A 105 -1.74 6.15 14.32
N PHE A 106 -1.45 5.36 13.27
CA PHE A 106 -2.29 5.20 12.09
C PHE A 106 -2.75 3.74 11.93
N PRO A 107 -3.76 3.29 12.70
CA PRO A 107 -4.22 1.90 12.67
C PRO A 107 -4.79 1.46 11.31
N GLN A 108 -5.15 2.41 10.43
CA GLN A 108 -5.59 2.16 9.07
C GLN A 108 -4.45 1.80 8.11
N VAL A 109 -3.19 2.00 8.51
CA VAL A 109 -2.02 1.59 7.73
C VAL A 109 -1.81 0.09 7.89
N THR A 110 -1.77 -0.62 6.77
CA THR A 110 -1.60 -2.07 6.71
C THR A 110 -0.16 -2.48 7.01
N GLY A 111 0.82 -1.71 6.52
CA GLY A 111 2.22 -2.02 6.77
C GLY A 111 3.19 -0.94 6.31
N ILE A 112 4.45 -1.12 6.70
CA ILE A 112 5.55 -0.23 6.36
C ILE A 112 6.67 -1.07 5.73
N MET A 113 7.12 -0.63 4.54
CA MET A 113 8.27 -1.21 3.85
C MET A 113 9.53 -0.49 4.30
N VAL A 114 10.43 -1.22 4.96
CA VAL A 114 11.68 -0.72 5.54
C VAL A 114 12.87 -1.19 4.70
N GLY A 115 13.81 -0.31 4.44
CA GLY A 115 15.03 -0.60 3.69
C GLY A 115 14.86 -0.49 2.18
N GLU A 116 15.59 -1.30 1.41
CA GLU A 116 15.48 -1.35 -0.04
C GLU A 116 14.15 -1.99 -0.45
N GLY A 117 13.28 -1.18 -1.07
CA GLY A 117 11.90 -1.53 -1.29
C GLY A 117 11.64 -2.51 -2.44
N GLU A 118 12.56 -2.68 -3.40
CA GLU A 118 12.31 -3.40 -4.65
C GLU A 118 11.94 -4.88 -4.43
N VAL A 119 12.67 -5.57 -3.57
CA VAL A 119 12.42 -6.97 -3.25
C VAL A 119 11.17 -7.11 -2.40
N THR A 120 11.06 -6.29 -1.35
CA THR A 120 9.93 -6.30 -0.43
C THR A 120 8.62 -5.98 -1.15
N PHE A 121 8.62 -4.95 -2.02
CA PHE A 121 7.45 -4.59 -2.79
C PHE A 121 6.99 -5.71 -3.73
N ARG A 122 7.93 -6.40 -4.39
CA ARG A 122 7.61 -7.54 -5.24
C ARG A 122 6.97 -8.68 -4.43
N GLU A 123 7.53 -9.04 -3.28
CA GLU A 123 6.97 -10.08 -2.40
C GLU A 123 5.55 -9.73 -1.93
N VAL A 124 5.33 -8.49 -1.52
CA VAL A 124 4.00 -7.97 -1.12
C VAL A 124 3.02 -8.06 -2.29
N LEU A 125 3.40 -7.60 -3.48
CA LEU A 125 2.54 -7.66 -4.67
C LEU A 125 2.18 -9.11 -5.04
N GLU A 126 3.17 -10.02 -5.04
CA GLU A 126 2.94 -11.44 -5.32
C GLU A 126 1.99 -12.08 -4.30
N GLN A 127 2.08 -11.70 -3.03
CA GLN A 127 1.17 -12.19 -2.00
C GLN A 127 -0.28 -11.76 -2.27
N TYR A 128 -0.51 -10.47 -2.55
CA TYR A 128 -1.84 -9.97 -2.90
C TYR A 128 -2.43 -10.63 -4.14
N LEU A 129 -1.60 -10.92 -5.13
CA LEU A 129 -2.06 -11.62 -6.34
C LEU A 129 -2.47 -13.05 -6.04
N ARG A 130 -1.69 -13.80 -5.24
CA ARG A 130 -2.06 -15.16 -4.79
C ARG A 130 -3.36 -15.19 -4.01
N GLU A 131 -3.56 -14.23 -3.09
CA GLU A 131 -4.79 -14.12 -2.31
C GLU A 131 -6.01 -13.83 -3.20
N ALA A 132 -5.85 -12.96 -4.19
CA ALA A 132 -6.89 -12.66 -5.16
C ALA A 132 -7.27 -13.87 -6.05
N GLU A 133 -6.29 -14.68 -6.47
CA GLU A 133 -6.51 -15.91 -7.23
C GLU A 133 -7.28 -16.96 -6.39
N THR A 134 -6.91 -17.12 -5.12
CA THR A 134 -7.55 -18.07 -4.21
C THR A 134 -8.99 -17.67 -3.92
N ALA A 135 -9.26 -16.38 -3.71
CA ALA A 135 -10.60 -15.87 -3.50
C ALA A 135 -11.52 -16.10 -4.71
N GLY A 136 -10.98 -15.89 -5.93
CA GLY A 136 -11.73 -16.11 -7.17
C GLY A 136 -12.07 -17.59 -7.44
N GLN A 137 -11.27 -18.53 -6.93
CA GLN A 137 -11.53 -19.97 -7.06
C GLN A 137 -12.60 -20.46 -6.07
N SER A 138 -12.72 -19.83 -4.91
CA SER A 138 -13.72 -20.19 -3.89
C SER A 138 -15.14 -19.81 -4.28
N GLU A 139 -15.32 -18.83 -5.16
CA GLU A 139 -16.64 -18.40 -5.65
C GLU A 139 -17.20 -19.29 -6.79
N GLN A 140 -16.41 -20.22 -7.32
CA GLN A 140 -16.80 -21.11 -8.43
C GLN A 140 -17.21 -22.52 -8.01
N GLN A 141 -17.25 -22.84 -6.71
CA GLN A 141 -17.78 -24.11 -6.23
C GLN A 141 -19.25 -23.95 -5.83
N PRO A 142 -20.20 -24.72 -6.42
CA PRO A 142 -21.59 -24.69 -5.97
C PRO A 142 -21.68 -25.25 -4.56
N GLU A 143 -22.48 -24.58 -3.73
CA GLU A 143 -22.81 -24.96 -2.35
C GLU A 143 -23.25 -26.43 -2.26
N SER A 144 -22.49 -27.24 -1.54
CA SER A 144 -23.00 -28.42 -0.87
C SER A 144 -22.82 -28.24 0.63
N ASP A 145 -23.92 -27.88 1.22
CA ASP A 145 -24.36 -28.03 2.61
C ASP A 145 -23.34 -28.53 3.64
N SER A 146 -23.00 -27.69 4.61
CA SER A 146 -22.90 -28.01 6.04
C SER A 146 -22.18 -26.94 6.87
N THR A 147 -22.94 -26.33 7.77
CA THR A 147 -22.58 -25.97 9.14
C THR A 147 -21.74 -24.71 9.39
N GLU A 148 -22.45 -23.79 10.04
CA GLU A 148 -21.98 -22.63 10.81
C GLU A 148 -20.68 -22.87 11.60
N GLN A 149 -19.93 -21.84 11.68
CA GLN A 149 -18.84 -21.46 12.58
C GLN A 149 -17.52 -21.23 11.84
N GLN A 150 -17.29 -19.98 11.51
CA GLN A 150 -16.01 -19.29 11.59
C GLN A 150 -16.07 -17.94 10.86
N VAL A 151 -16.84 -17.01 11.43
CA VAL A 151 -16.73 -15.59 11.13
C VAL A 151 -16.13 -14.92 12.37
N ALA A 152 -14.85 -15.00 12.52
CA ALA A 152 -14.03 -14.09 13.34
C ALA A 152 -12.57 -14.48 13.15
N ASP A 153 -11.86 -13.71 12.40
CA ASP A 153 -10.42 -13.52 12.42
C ASP A 153 -9.79 -13.41 11.00
N ARG A 154 -10.15 -12.34 10.30
CA ARG A 154 -9.43 -11.96 9.06
C ARG A 154 -8.76 -10.58 9.17
N ARG A 155 -8.62 -10.07 10.37
CA ARG A 155 -7.80 -8.88 10.64
C ARG A 155 -6.58 -9.28 11.46
N GLY A 156 -5.56 -9.71 10.85
CA GLY A 156 -4.35 -9.85 11.62
C GLY A 156 -3.69 -11.16 11.44
N THR A 157 -3.12 -11.35 10.35
CA THR A 157 -1.91 -12.14 10.33
C THR A 157 -1.35 -12.01 8.93
N VAL A 158 -0.14 -11.72 8.85
CA VAL A 158 0.87 -12.19 7.93
C VAL A 158 1.62 -11.09 7.18
N ALA A 159 1.02 -10.19 6.43
CA ALA A 159 1.83 -9.29 5.61
C ALA A 159 2.53 -8.16 6.41
N GLY A 160 1.86 -7.53 7.36
CA GLY A 160 2.42 -6.40 8.11
C GLY A 160 3.50 -6.79 9.12
N LYS A 161 3.31 -7.87 9.88
CA LYS A 161 4.28 -8.31 10.89
C LYS A 161 5.55 -8.91 10.29
N SER A 162 5.45 -9.70 9.24
CA SER A 162 6.61 -10.34 8.64
C SER A 162 7.55 -9.36 7.93
N VAL A 163 7.04 -8.29 7.37
CA VAL A 163 7.87 -7.27 6.70
C VAL A 163 8.59 -6.39 7.72
N VAL A 164 7.92 -5.95 8.77
CA VAL A 164 8.54 -5.13 9.83
C VAL A 164 9.55 -5.94 10.67
N GLU A 165 9.28 -7.22 10.96
CA GLU A 165 10.18 -8.07 11.74
C GLU A 165 11.45 -8.50 10.97
N ARG A 166 11.39 -8.65 9.65
CA ARG A 166 12.58 -9.02 8.84
C ARG A 166 13.66 -7.94 8.81
N PHE A 167 13.29 -6.67 8.91
CA PHE A 167 14.23 -5.55 8.87
C PHE A 167 14.63 -5.01 10.25
N GLY A 168 14.06 -5.53 11.32
CA GLY A 168 14.45 -5.21 12.70
C GLY A 168 15.65 -6.02 13.24
N GLN A 169 16.33 -6.81 12.41
CA GLN A 169 17.47 -7.67 12.79
C GLN A 169 18.73 -7.42 11.94
N ILE A 170 18.98 -6.17 11.53
CA ILE A 170 20.30 -5.78 11.00
C ILE A 170 20.87 -4.68 11.87
#